data_2ad8e9d4fa79028fa8a683748e37a782
#
_entry.id   2ad8e9d4fa79028fa8a683748e37a782
#
_cell.length_a   1.000
_cell.length_b   1.000
_cell.length_c   1.000
_cell.angle_alpha   90.00
_cell.angle_beta   90.00
_cell.angle_gamma   90.00
#
_symmetry.space_group_name_H-M   'P 1'
#
loop_
_entity.id
_entity.type
_entity.pdbx_description
1 polymer ?
#
loop_
_entity_poly.entity_id
_entity_poly.type
_entity_poly.pdbx_seq_one_letter_code
_entity_poly.pdbx_strand_id
1 'polypeptide(L)'
;AERSQGRDARGRMPFASIYFHLDGKHVIEEGGFKDFPYVAPRWAKRSGEVYGAGPGLSALADVKMVNAMAEVNLRAAQLGIAPPLMAPDDGFLNPVDTRPNGINYYRAGTPEHDRIQPIITGVRPDLGLDLIASVRASIKASFYVEWMNLPDGPEMTATEVLQRRDERLRLLGPMV
;
A
#
# COMPACT_ATOMS: atom_id res chain seq x y z
N ALA A 1 26.54 19.20 -1.78
CA ALA A 1 27.06 20.32 -0.97
C ALA A 1 28.29 20.85 -1.68
N GLU A 2 28.20 22.07 -2.20
CA GLU A 2 29.34 22.77 -2.77
C GLU A 2 30.25 23.22 -1.63
N ARG A 3 31.56 23.05 -1.81
CA ARG A 3 32.56 23.62 -0.90
C ARG A 3 32.46 25.15 -0.98
N SER A 4 32.08 25.78 0.11
CA SER A 4 32.12 27.24 0.22
C SER A 4 33.56 27.69 0.15
N GLN A 5 33.92 28.42 -0.91
CA GLN A 5 35.17 29.17 -1.00
C GLN A 5 35.04 30.57 -0.43
N GLY A 6 33.89 30.92 0.18
CA GLY A 6 33.59 32.20 0.74
C GLY A 6 34.14 32.41 2.16
N ARG A 7 34.37 33.66 2.53
CA ARG A 7 34.76 34.11 3.86
C ARG A 7 33.53 34.06 4.77
N ASP A 8 33.40 33.01 5.55
CA ASP A 8 32.43 33.00 6.64
C ASP A 8 32.93 33.89 7.80
N ALA A 9 32.01 34.56 8.46
CA ALA A 9 32.31 35.43 9.60
C ALA A 9 32.95 34.68 10.79
N ARG A 10 33.01 33.35 10.75
CA ARG A 10 33.56 32.45 11.78
C ARG A 10 34.76 31.62 11.36
N GLY A 11 35.39 31.94 10.25
CA GLY A 11 36.53 31.17 9.75
C GLY A 11 36.15 30.19 8.65
N ARG A 12 37.12 29.78 7.84
CA ARG A 12 36.94 28.92 6.68
C ARG A 12 36.46 27.52 7.10
N MET A 13 35.15 27.30 7.06
CA MET A 13 34.59 25.97 7.25
C MET A 13 34.38 25.30 5.89
N PRO A 14 34.65 23.98 5.76
CA PRO A 14 34.55 23.27 4.49
C PRO A 14 33.12 23.14 3.97
N PHE A 15 32.10 23.24 4.87
CA PHE A 15 30.68 23.14 4.52
C PHE A 15 29.95 24.38 4.97
N ALA A 16 29.30 25.09 4.05
CA ALA A 16 28.45 26.24 4.36
C ALA A 16 27.02 25.78 4.72
N SER A 17 26.42 26.42 5.70
CA SER A 17 25.01 26.27 6.08
C SER A 17 24.33 27.62 5.88
N ILE A 18 23.34 27.68 5.00
CA ILE A 18 22.62 28.90 4.67
C ILE A 18 21.13 28.62 4.84
N TYR A 19 20.50 29.35 5.75
CA TYR A 19 19.05 29.35 5.94
C TYR A 19 18.46 30.56 5.23
N PHE A 20 17.54 30.31 4.31
CA PHE A 20 16.90 31.38 3.56
C PHE A 20 15.38 31.23 3.53
N HIS A 21 14.69 32.35 3.54
CA HIS A 21 13.24 32.38 3.40
C HIS A 21 12.87 32.42 1.92
N LEU A 22 12.11 31.39 1.46
CA LEU A 22 11.78 31.20 0.04
C LEU A 22 10.94 32.37 -0.52
N ASP A 23 9.88 32.76 0.20
CA ASP A 23 8.96 33.81 -0.27
C ASP A 23 9.57 35.21 -0.16
N GLY A 24 10.30 35.47 0.91
CA GLY A 24 10.95 36.77 1.17
C GLY A 24 12.32 36.94 0.51
N LYS A 25 12.87 35.91 -0.10
CA LYS A 25 14.18 35.88 -0.78
C LYS A 25 15.31 36.54 0.04
N HIS A 26 15.27 36.39 1.36
CA HIS A 26 16.31 36.89 2.26
C HIS A 26 16.96 35.75 3.03
N VAL A 27 18.23 35.93 3.35
CA VAL A 27 18.99 34.98 4.18
C VAL A 27 18.68 35.29 5.63
N ILE A 28 18.29 34.24 6.37
CA ILE A 28 17.95 34.32 7.80
C ILE A 28 19.22 34.14 8.62
N GLU A 29 20.03 33.14 8.28
CA GLU A 29 21.23 32.80 9.02
C GLU A 29 22.27 32.17 8.09
N GLU A 30 23.53 32.56 8.28
CA GLU A 30 24.68 31.97 7.62
C GLU A 30 25.61 31.35 8.67
N GLY A 31 26.01 30.12 8.43
CA GLY A 31 26.93 29.39 9.29
C GLY A 31 27.77 28.40 8.51
N GLY A 32 28.48 27.53 9.21
CA GLY A 32 29.25 26.46 8.56
C GLY A 32 29.55 25.34 9.52
N PHE A 33 29.96 24.22 8.94
CA PHE A 33 30.33 23.00 9.66
C PHE A 33 31.74 22.54 9.26
N LYS A 34 32.48 21.97 10.21
CA LYS A 34 33.79 21.33 9.94
C LYS A 34 33.60 20.04 9.18
N ASP A 35 32.59 19.26 9.59
CA ASP A 35 32.23 18.00 8.98
C ASP A 35 30.84 18.09 8.38
N PHE A 36 30.55 17.25 7.37
CA PHE A 36 29.24 17.25 6.73
C PHE A 36 28.16 16.78 7.74
N PRO A 37 27.18 17.65 8.13
CA PRO A 37 26.29 17.37 9.26
C PRO A 37 25.16 16.37 8.95
N TYR A 38 25.00 15.99 7.69
CA TYR A 38 23.93 15.09 7.27
C TYR A 38 24.44 13.69 7.01
N VAL A 39 23.81 12.72 7.62
CA VAL A 39 24.01 11.30 7.32
C VAL A 39 22.85 10.86 6.42
N ALA A 40 23.16 10.29 5.28
CA ALA A 40 22.18 9.74 4.35
C ALA A 40 22.26 8.21 4.36
N PRO A 41 21.65 7.54 5.35
CA PRO A 41 21.66 6.07 5.43
C PRO A 41 20.87 5.49 4.27
N ARG A 42 21.35 4.38 3.72
CA ARG A 42 20.68 3.63 2.65
C ARG A 42 20.46 2.21 3.13
N TRP A 43 19.21 1.75 3.15
CA TRP A 43 18.86 0.40 3.57
C TRP A 43 19.57 -0.66 2.73
N ALA A 44 19.49 -0.58 1.43
CA ALA A 44 20.26 -1.39 0.51
C ALA A 44 20.67 -0.53 -0.69
N LYS A 45 21.87 -0.77 -1.23
CA LYS A 45 22.39 -0.09 -2.41
C LYS A 45 22.55 -1.10 -3.53
N ARG A 46 21.90 -0.86 -4.68
CA ARG A 46 22.13 -1.62 -5.89
C ARG A 46 23.31 -1.01 -6.65
N SER A 47 24.04 -1.85 -7.35
CA SER A 47 25.17 -1.39 -8.17
C SER A 47 24.68 -0.42 -9.26
N GLY A 48 25.35 0.73 -9.37
CA GLY A 48 24.99 1.78 -10.35
C GLY A 48 23.86 2.73 -9.92
N GLU A 49 23.16 2.49 -8.81
CA GLU A 49 22.10 3.38 -8.32
C GLU A 49 22.63 4.38 -7.29
N VAL A 50 22.16 5.63 -7.39
CA VAL A 50 22.46 6.71 -6.42
C VAL A 50 21.58 6.59 -5.18
N TYR A 51 20.33 6.22 -5.36
CA TYR A 51 19.35 6.08 -4.28
C TYR A 51 19.42 4.70 -3.63
N GLY A 52 19.08 4.63 -2.34
CA GLY A 52 18.91 3.37 -1.62
C GLY A 52 17.56 2.72 -1.93
N ALA A 53 17.54 1.39 -1.93
CA ALA A 53 16.33 0.60 -2.04
C ALA A 53 15.91 0.12 -0.65
N GLY A 54 14.70 0.40 -0.24
CA GLY A 54 14.11 -0.10 1.01
C GLY A 54 13.10 -1.23 0.75
N PRO A 55 12.61 -1.91 1.80
CA PRO A 55 11.63 -2.98 1.69
C PRO A 55 10.33 -2.54 1.01
N GLY A 56 9.94 -1.28 1.18
CA GLY A 56 8.78 -0.72 0.49
C GLY A 56 8.92 -0.70 -1.03
N LEU A 57 10.13 -0.47 -1.56
CA LEU A 57 10.36 -0.53 -3.00
C LEU A 57 10.28 -1.96 -3.53
N SER A 58 10.77 -2.93 -2.76
CA SER A 58 10.69 -4.35 -3.10
C SER A 58 9.26 -4.86 -3.09
N ALA A 59 8.44 -4.43 -2.13
CA ALA A 59 7.04 -4.82 -1.99
C ALA A 59 6.08 -4.01 -2.88
N LEU A 60 6.56 -2.98 -3.60
CA LEU A 60 5.68 -2.04 -4.33
C LEU A 60 4.82 -2.72 -5.39
N ALA A 61 5.36 -3.71 -6.09
CA ALA A 61 4.63 -4.48 -7.10
C ALA A 61 3.47 -5.26 -6.45
N ASP A 62 3.74 -5.96 -5.35
CA ASP A 62 2.75 -6.74 -4.61
C ASP A 62 1.66 -5.84 -4.00
N VAL A 63 2.03 -4.66 -3.49
CA VAL A 63 1.07 -3.68 -2.96
C VAL A 63 0.13 -3.18 -4.06
N LYS A 64 0.66 -2.84 -5.24
CA LYS A 64 -0.17 -2.44 -6.39
C LYS A 64 -1.09 -3.59 -6.83
N MET A 65 -0.60 -4.82 -6.82
CA MET A 65 -1.38 -6.00 -7.17
C MET A 65 -2.53 -6.22 -6.18
N VAL A 66 -2.28 -6.14 -4.85
CA VAL A 66 -3.34 -6.26 -3.83
C VAL A 66 -4.40 -5.18 -3.99
N ASN A 67 -4.02 -3.95 -4.28
CA ASN A 67 -4.99 -2.87 -4.50
C ASN A 67 -5.89 -3.15 -5.71
N ALA A 68 -5.30 -3.58 -6.83
CA ALA A 68 -6.07 -3.95 -8.02
C ALA A 68 -7.00 -5.15 -7.76
N MET A 69 -6.50 -6.19 -7.07
CA MET A 69 -7.31 -7.35 -6.68
C MET A 69 -8.46 -6.96 -5.74
N ALA A 70 -8.21 -6.08 -4.76
CA ALA A 70 -9.24 -5.63 -3.84
C ALA A 70 -10.36 -4.87 -4.58
N GLU A 71 -10.00 -4.03 -5.55
CA GLU A 71 -10.97 -3.31 -6.40
C GLU A 71 -11.83 -4.29 -7.23
N VAL A 72 -11.19 -5.25 -7.89
CA VAL A 72 -11.89 -6.27 -8.68
C VAL A 72 -12.81 -7.12 -7.80
N ASN A 73 -12.33 -7.52 -6.62
CA ASN A 73 -13.12 -8.33 -5.69
C ASN A 73 -14.32 -7.55 -5.14
N LEU A 74 -14.16 -6.26 -4.88
CA LEU A 74 -15.25 -5.38 -4.47
C LEU A 74 -16.31 -5.24 -5.57
N ARG A 75 -15.88 -5.03 -6.82
CA ARG A 75 -16.80 -4.99 -7.98
C ARG A 75 -17.52 -6.33 -8.17
N ALA A 76 -16.81 -7.43 -8.00
CA ALA A 76 -17.39 -8.77 -8.07
C ALA A 76 -18.46 -8.99 -6.99
N ALA A 77 -18.20 -8.57 -5.76
CA ALA A 77 -19.16 -8.62 -4.67
C ALA A 77 -20.39 -7.73 -4.94
N GLN A 78 -20.19 -6.53 -5.49
CA GLN A 78 -21.29 -5.64 -5.89
C GLN A 78 -22.17 -6.28 -6.96
N LEU A 79 -21.56 -6.91 -7.98
CA LEU A 79 -22.31 -7.65 -9.02
C LEU A 79 -23.05 -8.87 -8.45
N GLY A 80 -22.53 -9.50 -7.40
CA GLY A 80 -23.20 -10.59 -6.71
C GLY A 80 -24.42 -10.12 -5.89
N ILE A 81 -24.32 -8.95 -5.26
CA ILE A 81 -25.41 -8.38 -4.43
C ILE A 81 -26.47 -7.70 -5.28
N ALA A 82 -26.06 -6.96 -6.30
CA ALA A 82 -26.93 -6.20 -7.19
C ALA A 82 -26.58 -6.51 -8.66
N PRO A 83 -26.95 -7.71 -9.15
CA PRO A 83 -26.65 -8.10 -10.53
C PRO A 83 -27.40 -7.21 -11.52
N PRO A 84 -26.81 -6.94 -12.69
CA PRO A 84 -27.49 -6.28 -13.76
C PRO A 84 -28.71 -7.13 -14.22
N LEU A 85 -29.75 -6.45 -14.64
CA LEU A 85 -30.99 -7.10 -15.05
C LEU A 85 -31.06 -7.17 -16.59
N MET A 86 -31.54 -8.28 -17.11
CA MET A 86 -31.97 -8.38 -18.49
C MET A 86 -33.46 -8.05 -18.56
N ALA A 87 -33.84 -7.16 -19.45
CA ALA A 87 -35.22 -6.82 -19.72
C ALA A 87 -35.46 -6.92 -21.25
N PRO A 88 -36.59 -7.40 -21.72
CA PRO A 88 -36.91 -7.42 -23.13
C PRO A 88 -37.03 -5.99 -23.69
N ASP A 89 -36.55 -5.79 -24.90
CA ASP A 89 -36.46 -4.45 -25.55
C ASP A 89 -37.80 -3.85 -25.92
N ASP A 90 -38.81 -4.69 -26.13
CA ASP A 90 -40.10 -4.30 -26.72
C ASP A 90 -41.29 -4.24 -25.72
N GLY A 91 -41.04 -4.43 -24.44
CA GLY A 91 -42.13 -4.73 -23.49
C GLY A 91 -42.30 -3.79 -22.30
N PHE A 92 -41.33 -2.96 -21.96
CA PHE A 92 -41.40 -2.15 -20.73
C PHE A 92 -41.69 -0.69 -21.01
N LEU A 93 -42.95 -0.32 -20.75
CA LEU A 93 -43.41 1.09 -20.77
C LEU A 93 -43.04 1.84 -19.48
N ASN A 94 -42.70 1.14 -18.40
CA ASN A 94 -42.39 1.74 -17.12
C ASN A 94 -40.96 1.38 -16.68
N PRO A 95 -40.26 2.31 -15.99
CA PRO A 95 -38.96 2.00 -15.44
C PRO A 95 -39.06 0.86 -14.42
N VAL A 96 -38.10 -0.06 -14.48
CA VAL A 96 -38.00 -1.20 -13.58
C VAL A 96 -37.69 -0.73 -12.15
N ASP A 97 -38.51 -1.13 -11.18
CA ASP A 97 -38.26 -0.85 -9.76
C ASP A 97 -37.28 -1.90 -9.17
N THR A 98 -36.06 -1.47 -8.88
CA THR A 98 -35.01 -2.30 -8.31
C THR A 98 -34.91 -2.22 -6.79
N ARG A 99 -35.83 -1.49 -6.12
CA ARG A 99 -35.84 -1.35 -4.65
C ARG A 99 -36.28 -2.63 -3.97
N PRO A 100 -35.86 -2.91 -2.72
CA PRO A 100 -36.39 -4.01 -1.94
C PRO A 100 -37.91 -3.94 -1.85
N ASN A 101 -38.60 -5.04 -2.13
CA ASN A 101 -40.07 -5.15 -2.23
C ASN A 101 -40.72 -4.33 -3.37
N GLY A 102 -39.94 -3.83 -4.34
CA GLY A 102 -40.48 -3.22 -5.54
C GLY A 102 -41.34 -4.19 -6.35
N ILE A 103 -42.48 -3.74 -6.84
CA ILE A 103 -43.41 -4.56 -7.63
C ILE A 103 -43.27 -4.18 -9.09
N ASN A 104 -42.84 -5.12 -9.91
CA ASN A 104 -42.74 -4.95 -11.35
C ASN A 104 -43.85 -5.76 -12.04
N TYR A 105 -44.66 -5.11 -12.84
CA TYR A 105 -45.77 -5.74 -13.54
C TYR A 105 -45.33 -6.22 -14.92
N TYR A 106 -45.73 -7.42 -15.28
CA TYR A 106 -45.57 -7.98 -16.62
C TYR A 106 -46.89 -8.53 -17.13
N ARG A 107 -46.98 -8.71 -18.45
CA ARG A 107 -48.21 -9.21 -19.10
C ARG A 107 -48.44 -10.67 -18.72
N ALA A 108 -49.66 -11.00 -18.36
CA ALA A 108 -50.06 -12.39 -18.10
C ALA A 108 -49.81 -13.28 -19.33
N GLY A 109 -49.16 -14.45 -19.11
CA GLY A 109 -48.79 -15.33 -20.20
C GLY A 109 -47.42 -15.08 -20.84
N THR A 110 -46.65 -14.08 -20.36
CA THR A 110 -45.27 -13.85 -20.80
C THR A 110 -44.38 -15.06 -20.49
N PRO A 111 -43.72 -15.64 -21.51
CA PRO A 111 -42.77 -16.75 -21.28
C PRO A 111 -41.68 -16.39 -20.28
N GLU A 112 -41.07 -17.38 -19.61
CA GLU A 112 -40.12 -17.13 -18.57
C GLU A 112 -38.84 -16.40 -19.08
N HIS A 113 -38.42 -16.67 -20.31
CA HIS A 113 -37.28 -16.05 -20.96
C HIS A 113 -37.50 -14.57 -21.33
N ASP A 114 -38.76 -14.13 -21.41
CA ASP A 114 -39.14 -12.71 -21.69
C ASP A 114 -39.35 -11.91 -20.39
N ARG A 115 -39.17 -12.54 -19.23
CA ARG A 115 -39.29 -11.85 -17.94
C ARG A 115 -37.95 -11.19 -17.57
N ILE A 116 -38.02 -10.17 -16.72
CA ILE A 116 -36.84 -9.57 -16.14
C ILE A 116 -36.08 -10.62 -15.32
N GLN A 117 -34.85 -10.88 -15.67
CA GLN A 117 -34.00 -11.85 -14.99
C GLN A 117 -32.65 -11.22 -14.61
N PRO A 118 -32.10 -11.55 -13.42
CA PRO A 118 -30.74 -11.14 -13.09
C PRO A 118 -29.73 -11.90 -13.96
N ILE A 119 -28.72 -11.21 -14.41
CA ILE A 119 -27.58 -11.83 -15.08
C ILE A 119 -26.74 -12.54 -14.04
N ILE A 120 -26.79 -13.88 -14.00
CA ILE A 120 -25.97 -14.68 -13.10
C ILE A 120 -24.59 -14.79 -13.69
N THR A 121 -23.64 -14.02 -13.16
CA THR A 121 -22.25 -13.95 -13.66
C THR A 121 -21.34 -15.04 -13.11
N GLY A 122 -21.82 -15.89 -12.21
CA GLY A 122 -21.02 -16.97 -11.59
C GLY A 122 -19.82 -16.44 -10.79
N VAL A 123 -19.91 -15.23 -10.29
CA VAL A 123 -18.83 -14.58 -9.53
C VAL A 123 -18.51 -15.35 -8.25
N ARG A 124 -17.23 -15.62 -8.04
CA ARG A 124 -16.71 -16.30 -6.84
C ARG A 124 -15.73 -15.40 -6.10
N PRO A 125 -16.20 -14.49 -5.24
CA PRO A 125 -15.35 -13.54 -4.52
C PRO A 125 -14.44 -14.23 -3.49
N ASP A 126 -14.78 -15.43 -3.02
CA ASP A 126 -14.00 -16.27 -2.13
C ASP A 126 -12.60 -16.56 -2.68
N LEU A 127 -12.47 -16.93 -3.94
CA LEU A 127 -11.17 -17.18 -4.58
C LEU A 127 -10.28 -15.94 -4.61
N GLY A 128 -10.87 -14.76 -4.76
CA GLY A 128 -10.15 -13.50 -4.72
C GLY A 128 -9.57 -13.18 -3.33
N LEU A 129 -10.28 -13.56 -2.26
CA LEU A 129 -9.83 -13.34 -0.90
C LEU A 129 -8.61 -14.19 -0.54
N ASP A 130 -8.58 -15.45 -0.95
CA ASP A 130 -7.44 -16.35 -0.70
C ASP A 130 -6.17 -15.85 -1.40
N LEU A 131 -6.31 -15.40 -2.65
CA LEU A 131 -5.19 -14.84 -3.40
C LEU A 131 -4.68 -13.53 -2.78
N ILE A 132 -5.59 -12.64 -2.37
CA ILE A 132 -5.24 -11.41 -1.64
C ILE A 132 -4.51 -11.74 -0.34
N ALA A 133 -4.95 -12.76 0.41
CA ALA A 133 -4.30 -13.19 1.65
C ALA A 133 -2.87 -13.68 1.40
N SER A 134 -2.65 -14.46 0.34
CA SER A 134 -1.32 -14.93 -0.07
C SER A 134 -0.38 -13.77 -0.40
N VAL A 135 -0.82 -12.80 -1.20
CA VAL A 135 0.03 -11.64 -1.55
C VAL A 135 0.28 -10.74 -0.35
N ARG A 136 -0.70 -10.58 0.56
CA ARG A 136 -0.49 -9.87 1.83
C ARG A 136 0.56 -10.54 2.71
N ALA A 137 0.64 -11.87 2.71
CA ALA A 137 1.69 -12.59 3.42
C ALA A 137 3.08 -12.29 2.81
N SER A 138 3.20 -12.26 1.47
CA SER A 138 4.42 -11.85 0.78
C SER A 138 4.86 -10.43 1.16
N ILE A 139 3.90 -9.48 1.19
CA ILE A 139 4.18 -8.10 1.61
C ILE A 139 4.70 -8.06 3.06
N LYS A 140 4.04 -8.77 3.99
CA LYS A 140 4.48 -8.84 5.39
C LYS A 140 5.88 -9.42 5.52
N ALA A 141 6.21 -10.47 4.75
CA ALA A 141 7.54 -11.05 4.71
C ALA A 141 8.58 -10.04 4.21
N SER A 142 8.27 -9.26 3.17
CA SER A 142 9.15 -8.21 2.65
C SER A 142 9.46 -7.11 3.68
N PHE A 143 8.54 -6.84 4.59
CA PHE A 143 8.73 -5.89 5.70
C PHE A 143 9.26 -6.54 6.99
N TYR A 144 9.64 -7.80 6.94
CA TYR A 144 10.17 -8.54 8.10
C TYR A 144 9.24 -8.58 9.32
N VAL A 145 7.92 -8.50 9.11
CA VAL A 145 6.93 -8.43 10.18
C VAL A 145 6.99 -9.67 11.07
N GLU A 146 7.19 -10.85 10.49
CA GLU A 146 7.32 -12.12 11.24
C GLU A 146 8.55 -12.14 12.17
N TRP A 147 9.60 -11.42 11.77
CA TRP A 147 10.83 -11.31 12.57
C TRP A 147 10.69 -10.31 13.73
N MET A 148 9.78 -9.35 13.59
CA MET A 148 9.50 -8.37 14.63
C MET A 148 8.49 -8.86 15.66
N ASN A 149 7.56 -9.73 15.26
CA ASN A 149 6.56 -10.29 16.15
C ASN A 149 7.17 -11.41 16.99
N LEU A 150 7.18 -11.22 18.32
CA LEU A 150 7.43 -12.32 19.25
C LEU A 150 6.21 -13.23 19.22
N PRO A 151 6.38 -14.56 19.05
CA PRO A 151 5.26 -15.46 19.30
C PRO A 151 4.88 -15.35 20.78
N ASP A 152 3.64 -14.95 21.05
CA ASP A 152 3.05 -14.97 22.38
C ASP A 152 2.81 -16.44 22.78
N GLY A 153 3.85 -17.07 23.31
CA GLY A 153 3.74 -18.39 23.89
C GLY A 153 3.69 -18.28 25.41
N PRO A 154 2.69 -18.93 26.08
CA PRO A 154 2.53 -18.84 27.52
C PRO A 154 3.66 -19.51 28.34
N GLU A 155 4.63 -20.14 27.72
CA GLU A 155 5.67 -20.95 28.38
C GLU A 155 7.12 -20.49 28.09
N MET A 156 7.33 -19.29 27.56
CA MET A 156 8.69 -18.84 27.27
C MET A 156 9.39 -18.29 28.51
N THR A 157 10.59 -18.81 28.77
CA THR A 157 11.45 -18.28 29.84
C THR A 157 12.04 -16.92 29.45
N ALA A 158 12.33 -16.06 30.44
CA ALA A 158 12.94 -14.75 30.20
C ALA A 158 14.28 -14.85 29.44
N THR A 159 15.04 -15.90 29.64
CA THR A 159 16.29 -16.17 28.94
C THR A 159 16.09 -16.47 27.47
N GLU A 160 15.05 -17.20 27.13
CA GLU A 160 14.72 -17.56 25.74
C GLU A 160 14.22 -16.34 24.96
N VAL A 161 13.46 -15.45 25.61
CA VAL A 161 13.04 -14.16 25.04
C VAL A 161 14.25 -13.28 24.72
N LEU A 162 15.23 -13.21 25.61
CA LEU A 162 16.47 -12.44 25.39
C LEU A 162 17.30 -13.00 24.26
N GLN A 163 17.49 -14.33 24.20
CA GLN A 163 18.23 -14.98 23.11
C GLN A 163 17.60 -14.71 21.75
N ARG A 164 16.28 -14.86 21.63
CA ARG A 164 15.56 -14.59 20.38
C ARG A 164 15.62 -13.11 19.98
N ARG A 165 15.60 -12.21 20.96
CA ARG A 165 15.81 -10.78 20.70
C ARG A 165 17.20 -10.52 20.13
N ASP A 166 18.22 -11.12 20.70
CA ASP A 166 19.61 -10.96 20.25
C ASP A 166 19.83 -11.56 18.86
N GLU A 167 19.25 -12.72 18.56
CA GLU A 167 19.29 -13.32 17.23
C GLU A 167 18.65 -12.40 16.18
N ARG A 168 17.49 -11.80 16.49
CA ARG A 168 16.81 -10.83 15.61
C ARG A 168 17.63 -9.58 15.36
N LEU A 169 18.23 -9.02 16.41
CA LEU A 169 19.11 -7.87 16.28
C LEU A 169 20.32 -8.18 15.43
N ARG A 170 20.88 -9.41 15.51
CA ARG A 170 21.98 -9.85 14.63
C ARG A 170 21.56 -9.99 13.17
N LEU A 171 20.33 -10.46 12.91
CA LEU A 171 19.80 -10.59 11.55
C LEU A 171 19.46 -9.23 10.93
N LEU A 172 18.98 -8.27 11.73
CA LEU A 172 18.66 -6.90 11.28
C LEU A 172 19.90 -5.99 11.28
N GLY A 173 20.93 -6.30 12.08
CA GLY A 173 22.14 -5.49 12.24
C GLY A 173 22.82 -5.09 10.92
N PRO A 174 22.97 -5.98 9.92
CA PRO A 174 23.55 -5.62 8.63
C PRO A 174 22.68 -4.67 7.78
N MET A 175 21.42 -4.47 8.16
CA MET A 175 20.45 -3.66 7.43
C MET A 175 20.27 -2.27 8.03
N VAL A 176 20.74 -2.04 9.25
CA VAL A 176 20.72 -0.79 10.00
C VAL A 176 22.10 -0.19 10.10
#